data_e05e854d0952e6d0a49bfb3771054f48
#
_entry.id   e05e854d0952e6d0a49bfb3771054f48
#
_cell.length_a   1.000
_cell.length_b   1.000
_cell.length_c   1.000
_cell.angle_alpha   90.00
_cell.angle_beta   90.00
_cell.angle_gamma   90.00
#
_symmetry.space_group_name_H-M   'P 1'
#
loop_
_entity.id
_entity.type
_entity.pdbx_description
1 polymer ?
#
loop_
_entity_poly.entity_id
_entity_poly.type
_entity_poly.pdbx_seq_one_letter_code
_entity_poly.pdbx_strand_id
1 'polypeptide(L)'
;MNEIKLYLIRHGITYCNEKKLYCGKSDIDLSESGIRDLIENAKKIKYQKCDFYFTSGAKRANQTLEILYPKNNYSILEKFFEYDFGDFELKSYEDLKLLKEYIGWIDDKEGNIKCPNGESRDEFRKRIKEGFTELIEYFVKENIKTALGVTHGGSIGMILEMLYDDKKKFYEWQPKNGEGYELTIIVSKNAEFKIDKVSQIK
;
A
#
# COMPACT_ATOMS: atom_id res chain seq x y z
N MET A 1 23.29 -2.89 -14.81
CA MET A 1 21.89 -2.90 -14.35
C MET A 1 21.87 -3.40 -12.92
N ASN A 2 21.16 -2.73 -12.05
CA ASN A 2 20.95 -3.17 -10.68
C ASN A 2 19.58 -3.82 -10.58
N GLU A 3 19.52 -5.00 -9.94
CA GLU A 3 18.24 -5.64 -9.60
C GLU A 3 17.93 -5.35 -8.13
N ILE A 4 16.68 -4.96 -7.87
CA ILE A 4 16.14 -4.73 -6.52
C ILE A 4 14.91 -5.60 -6.36
N LYS A 5 14.80 -6.31 -5.23
CA LYS A 5 13.59 -7.03 -4.83
C LYS A 5 12.85 -6.24 -3.76
N LEU A 6 11.66 -5.81 -4.08
CA LEU A 6 10.78 -5.08 -3.16
C LEU A 6 9.55 -5.93 -2.84
N TYR A 7 9.36 -6.19 -1.56
CA TYR A 7 8.19 -6.87 -1.01
C TYR A 7 7.23 -5.82 -0.45
N LEU A 8 6.02 -5.74 -1.00
CA LEU A 8 4.97 -4.86 -0.52
C LEU A 8 3.86 -5.69 0.11
N ILE A 9 3.64 -5.52 1.40
CA ILE A 9 2.65 -6.24 2.18
C ILE A 9 1.53 -5.28 2.58
N ARG A 10 0.26 -5.70 2.39
CA ARG A 10 -0.87 -4.99 2.94
C ARG A 10 -0.97 -5.26 4.43
N HIS A 11 -1.21 -4.22 5.24
CA HIS A 11 -1.43 -4.36 6.68
C HIS A 11 -2.48 -5.43 7.03
N GLY A 12 -2.42 -5.95 8.24
CA GLY A 12 -3.40 -6.91 8.80
C GLY A 12 -4.82 -6.34 8.88
N ILE A 13 -5.78 -7.18 9.25
CA ILE A 13 -7.19 -6.80 9.34
C ILE A 13 -7.41 -5.79 10.47
N THR A 14 -8.23 -4.78 10.19
CA THR A 14 -8.69 -3.77 11.14
C THR A 14 -10.20 -3.84 11.30
N TYR A 15 -10.76 -3.17 12.32
CA TYR A 15 -12.21 -3.00 12.47
C TYR A 15 -12.88 -2.48 11.18
N CYS A 16 -12.25 -1.52 10.49
CA CYS A 16 -12.79 -1.00 9.24
C CYS A 16 -12.86 -2.05 8.13
N ASN A 17 -11.89 -2.96 8.04
CA ASN A 17 -11.94 -4.05 7.07
C ASN A 17 -13.10 -5.02 7.38
N GLU A 18 -13.31 -5.36 8.66
CA GLU A 18 -14.41 -6.22 9.10
C GLU A 18 -15.79 -5.60 8.78
N LYS A 19 -15.92 -4.29 8.95
CA LYS A 19 -17.16 -3.54 8.71
C LYS A 19 -17.28 -2.99 7.30
N LYS A 20 -16.30 -3.22 6.43
CA LYS A 20 -16.25 -2.69 5.05
C LYS A 20 -16.40 -1.16 5.00
N LEU A 21 -15.70 -0.47 5.90
CA LEU A 21 -15.68 0.98 5.96
C LEU A 21 -14.49 1.53 5.15
N TYR A 22 -14.67 2.69 4.55
CA TYR A 22 -13.56 3.46 3.99
C TYR A 22 -12.62 3.85 5.12
N CYS A 23 -11.34 3.55 4.97
CA CYS A 23 -10.34 3.82 5.97
C CYS A 23 -8.99 4.08 5.30
N GLY A 24 -8.71 5.32 5.09
CA GLY A 24 -7.45 5.79 4.53
C GLY A 24 -6.61 6.42 5.61
N LYS A 25 -6.82 7.71 5.85
CA LYS A 25 -6.04 8.52 6.79
C LYS A 25 -6.40 8.30 8.25
N SER A 26 -7.57 7.75 8.53
CA SER A 26 -7.94 7.36 9.90
C SER A 26 -6.93 6.39 10.48
N ASP A 27 -6.32 6.79 11.60
CA ASP A 27 -5.22 6.04 12.21
C ASP A 27 -5.74 5.08 13.29
N ILE A 28 -6.12 3.90 12.85
CA ILE A 28 -6.71 2.83 13.68
C ILE A 28 -5.76 1.64 13.82
N ASP A 29 -5.94 0.91 14.91
CA ASP A 29 -5.17 -0.29 15.21
C ASP A 29 -5.67 -1.52 14.42
N LEU A 30 -4.87 -2.58 14.39
CA LEU A 30 -5.32 -3.90 13.97
C LEU A 30 -6.44 -4.37 14.92
N SER A 31 -7.39 -5.13 14.40
CA SER A 31 -8.37 -5.80 15.25
C SER A 31 -7.74 -7.02 15.94
N GLU A 32 -8.32 -7.47 17.04
CA GLU A 32 -7.82 -8.67 17.74
C GLU A 32 -7.85 -9.91 16.84
N SER A 33 -8.90 -10.05 16.01
CA SER A 33 -8.98 -11.11 15.01
C SER A 33 -7.88 -10.94 13.96
N GLY A 34 -7.64 -9.71 13.48
CA GLY A 34 -6.57 -9.40 12.53
C GLY A 34 -5.18 -9.72 13.03
N ILE A 35 -4.91 -9.48 14.32
CA ILE A 35 -3.63 -9.88 14.96
C ILE A 35 -3.49 -11.40 14.96
N ARG A 36 -4.53 -12.14 15.38
CA ARG A 36 -4.51 -13.61 15.38
C ARG A 36 -4.30 -14.17 13.97
N ASP A 37 -5.06 -13.68 12.99
CA ASP A 37 -4.95 -14.12 11.60
C ASP A 37 -3.56 -13.84 11.02
N LEU A 38 -2.98 -12.68 11.33
CA LEU A 38 -1.64 -12.32 10.88
C LEU A 38 -0.57 -13.25 11.46
N ILE A 39 -0.65 -13.59 12.75
CA ILE A 39 0.27 -14.54 13.41
C ILE A 39 0.12 -15.95 12.81
N GLU A 40 -1.09 -16.40 12.53
CA GLU A 40 -1.31 -17.70 11.88
C GLU A 40 -0.83 -17.72 10.43
N ASN A 41 -1.06 -16.65 9.67
CA ASN A 41 -0.58 -16.52 8.31
C ASN A 41 0.95 -16.45 8.25
N ALA A 42 1.60 -15.83 9.24
CA ALA A 42 3.06 -15.77 9.32
C ALA A 42 3.73 -17.15 9.43
N LYS A 43 2.98 -18.19 9.86
CA LYS A 43 3.46 -19.59 9.88
C LYS A 43 3.42 -20.24 8.50
N LYS A 44 2.57 -19.75 7.60
CA LYS A 44 2.30 -20.34 6.26
C LYS A 44 2.97 -19.54 5.16
N ILE A 45 2.91 -18.22 5.25
CA ILE A 45 3.48 -17.28 4.29
C ILE A 45 4.96 -17.08 4.62
N LYS A 46 5.83 -17.35 3.65
CA LYS A 46 7.26 -17.13 3.81
C LYS A 46 7.58 -15.65 3.56
N TYR A 47 7.53 -14.83 4.61
CA TYR A 47 8.02 -13.46 4.55
C TYR A 47 9.56 -13.42 4.51
N GLN A 48 10.10 -12.64 3.59
CA GLN A 48 11.55 -12.58 3.35
C GLN A 48 12.24 -11.66 4.35
N LYS A 49 13.48 -12.02 4.75
CA LYS A 49 14.38 -11.07 5.42
C LYS A 49 14.98 -10.14 4.38
N CYS A 50 15.01 -8.85 4.69
CA CYS A 50 15.46 -7.81 3.78
C CYS A 50 16.52 -6.91 4.43
N ASP A 51 17.22 -6.15 3.59
CA ASP A 51 18.21 -5.17 4.03
C ASP A 51 17.56 -3.90 4.59
N PHE A 52 16.35 -3.58 4.11
CA PHE A 52 15.62 -2.38 4.49
C PHE A 52 14.14 -2.67 4.75
N TYR A 53 13.60 -2.05 5.79
CA TYR A 53 12.19 -2.16 6.15
C TYR A 53 11.55 -0.78 6.27
N PHE A 54 10.30 -0.65 5.82
CA PHE A 54 9.54 0.59 5.97
C PHE A 54 8.05 0.35 6.15
N THR A 55 7.36 1.37 6.65
CA THR A 55 5.90 1.43 6.70
C THR A 55 5.41 2.78 6.17
N SER A 56 4.11 2.89 5.97
CA SER A 56 3.46 4.18 5.67
C SER A 56 3.40 5.12 6.89
N GLY A 57 3.66 4.61 8.10
CA GLY A 57 3.47 5.34 9.36
C GLY A 57 2.12 5.11 10.05
N ALA A 58 1.11 4.59 9.34
CA ALA A 58 -0.17 4.24 9.96
C ALA A 58 0.01 3.15 11.03
N LYS A 59 -0.67 3.26 12.17
CA LYS A 59 -0.60 2.29 13.27
C LYS A 59 -0.76 0.85 12.80
N ARG A 60 -1.80 0.58 12.00
CA ARG A 60 -2.06 -0.75 11.43
C ARG A 60 -0.90 -1.30 10.60
N ALA A 61 -0.16 -0.42 9.89
CA ALA A 61 1.00 -0.83 9.11
C ALA A 61 2.21 -1.09 10.01
N ASN A 62 2.45 -0.22 11.01
CA ASN A 62 3.51 -0.37 11.99
C ASN A 62 3.32 -1.67 12.78
N GLN A 63 2.15 -1.88 13.36
CA GLN A 63 1.81 -3.10 14.12
C GLN A 63 1.97 -4.38 13.28
N THR A 64 1.58 -4.31 12.00
CA THR A 64 1.78 -5.46 11.08
C THR A 64 3.25 -5.78 10.93
N LEU A 65 4.09 -4.77 10.68
CA LEU A 65 5.53 -4.99 10.53
C LEU A 65 6.15 -5.49 11.84
N GLU A 66 5.79 -4.93 12.97
CA GLU A 66 6.29 -5.32 14.29
C GLU A 66 5.93 -6.77 14.66
N ILE A 67 4.75 -7.24 14.26
CA ILE A 67 4.34 -8.65 14.43
C ILE A 67 5.16 -9.57 13.52
N LEU A 68 5.35 -9.20 12.25
CA LEU A 68 6.07 -10.03 11.29
C LEU A 68 7.59 -10.01 11.52
N TYR A 69 8.13 -8.89 12.00
CA TYR A 69 9.56 -8.63 12.17
C TYR A 69 9.89 -7.91 13.49
N PRO A 70 9.66 -8.53 14.65
CA PRO A 70 9.63 -7.86 15.99
C PRO A 70 10.96 -7.26 16.43
N LYS A 71 12.06 -7.51 15.72
CA LYS A 71 13.41 -7.00 16.10
C LYS A 71 14.00 -6.07 15.05
N ASN A 72 13.25 -5.73 14.00
CA ASN A 72 13.78 -4.94 12.90
C ASN A 72 13.41 -3.47 13.08
N ASN A 73 14.39 -2.59 12.91
CA ASN A 73 14.12 -1.18 12.73
C ASN A 73 13.49 -0.94 11.37
N TYR A 74 12.65 0.07 11.26
CA TYR A 74 12.02 0.46 10.01
C TYR A 74 11.93 1.99 9.86
N SER A 75 11.85 2.45 8.64
CA SER A 75 11.64 3.85 8.30
C SER A 75 10.16 4.13 8.06
N ILE A 76 9.70 5.32 8.38
CA ILE A 76 8.34 5.79 8.05
C ILE A 76 8.42 6.55 6.73
N LEU A 77 7.63 6.14 5.76
CA LEU A 77 7.53 6.74 4.44
C LEU A 77 6.08 7.17 4.18
N GLU A 78 5.72 8.36 4.63
CA GLU A 78 4.33 8.85 4.65
C GLU A 78 3.68 8.92 3.26
N LYS A 79 4.46 9.08 2.20
CA LYS A 79 3.93 9.05 0.83
C LYS A 79 3.25 7.74 0.44
N PHE A 80 3.50 6.64 1.18
CA PHE A 80 2.84 5.35 1.02
C PHE A 80 1.58 5.17 1.88
N PHE A 81 1.10 6.23 2.52
CA PHE A 81 -0.17 6.18 3.25
C PHE A 81 -1.33 5.87 2.29
N GLU A 82 -2.45 5.31 2.82
CA GLU A 82 -3.62 4.98 2.00
C GLU A 82 -4.29 6.25 1.45
N TYR A 83 -5.22 6.07 0.53
CA TYR A 83 -6.05 7.11 -0.02
C TYR A 83 -6.74 7.91 1.10
N ASP A 84 -6.65 9.24 1.05
CA ASP A 84 -7.35 10.11 1.99
C ASP A 84 -8.81 10.24 1.56
N PHE A 85 -9.69 9.49 2.21
CA PHE A 85 -11.13 9.49 1.91
C PHE A 85 -11.87 10.69 2.50
N GLY A 86 -11.20 11.59 3.26
CA GLY A 86 -11.81 12.79 3.82
C GLY A 86 -13.10 12.49 4.59
N ASP A 87 -14.20 13.17 4.22
CA ASP A 87 -15.48 13.00 4.90
C ASP A 87 -16.15 11.64 4.66
N PHE A 88 -15.59 10.78 3.80
CA PHE A 88 -16.07 9.42 3.61
C PHE A 88 -15.39 8.42 4.58
N GLU A 89 -14.38 8.85 5.34
CA GLU A 89 -13.72 8.02 6.34
C GLU A 89 -14.70 7.43 7.35
N LEU A 90 -14.48 6.17 7.72
CA LEU A 90 -15.24 5.41 8.69
C LEU A 90 -16.73 5.21 8.33
N LYS A 91 -17.10 5.44 7.07
CA LYS A 91 -18.45 5.19 6.53
C LYS A 91 -18.41 4.01 5.56
N SER A 92 -19.53 3.31 5.46
CA SER A 92 -19.72 2.21 4.52
C SER A 92 -20.26 2.71 3.17
N TYR A 93 -20.23 1.84 2.16
CA TYR A 93 -20.92 2.12 0.89
C TYR A 93 -22.41 2.43 1.11
N GLU A 94 -23.08 1.70 2.02
CA GLU A 94 -24.50 1.90 2.32
C GLU A 94 -24.79 3.30 2.89
N ASP A 95 -23.87 3.85 3.69
CA ASP A 95 -23.98 5.19 4.26
C ASP A 95 -23.78 6.29 3.19
N LEU A 96 -23.01 6.00 2.14
CA LEU A 96 -22.55 7.00 1.17
C LEU A 96 -23.28 6.95 -0.17
N LYS A 97 -23.83 5.81 -0.57
CA LYS A 97 -24.32 5.54 -1.94
C LYS A 97 -25.38 6.50 -2.47
N LEU A 98 -26.08 7.26 -1.62
CA LEU A 98 -27.07 8.26 -2.01
C LEU A 98 -26.54 9.70 -1.96
N LEU A 99 -25.31 9.91 -1.50
CA LEU A 99 -24.70 11.24 -1.44
C LEU A 99 -24.19 11.65 -2.83
N LYS A 100 -24.56 12.84 -3.28
CA LYS A 100 -24.16 13.35 -4.59
C LYS A 100 -22.64 13.43 -4.75
N GLU A 101 -21.95 13.85 -3.70
CA GLU A 101 -20.50 13.96 -3.65
C GLU A 101 -19.83 12.59 -3.82
N TYR A 102 -20.39 11.56 -3.18
CA TYR A 102 -19.89 10.18 -3.30
C TYR A 102 -20.13 9.61 -4.69
N ILE A 103 -21.34 9.81 -5.25
CA ILE A 103 -21.68 9.38 -6.62
C ILE A 103 -20.74 10.05 -7.62
N GLY A 104 -20.53 11.36 -7.50
CA GLY A 104 -19.62 12.10 -8.36
C GLY A 104 -18.19 11.58 -8.29
N TRP A 105 -17.69 11.27 -7.08
CA TRP A 105 -16.36 10.73 -6.87
C TRP A 105 -16.19 9.31 -7.41
N ILE A 106 -17.14 8.41 -7.18
CA ILE A 106 -17.01 7.00 -7.60
C ILE A 106 -17.18 6.83 -9.12
N ASP A 107 -17.98 7.68 -9.75
CA ASP A 107 -18.21 7.69 -11.20
C ASP A 107 -17.14 8.48 -11.99
N ASP A 108 -16.24 9.16 -11.29
CA ASP A 108 -15.18 9.95 -11.91
C ASP A 108 -14.15 9.07 -12.62
N LYS A 109 -14.22 9.04 -13.94
CA LYS A 109 -13.29 8.29 -14.81
C LYS A 109 -11.92 8.95 -14.92
N GLU A 110 -11.89 10.26 -14.88
CA GLU A 110 -10.66 11.07 -15.01
C GLU A 110 -9.82 11.06 -13.71
N GLY A 111 -10.46 10.93 -12.56
CA GLY A 111 -9.79 10.89 -11.26
C GLY A 111 -9.53 12.26 -10.63
N ASN A 112 -10.22 13.29 -11.12
CA ASN A 112 -10.02 14.69 -10.67
C ASN A 112 -10.93 15.09 -9.51
N ILE A 113 -12.03 14.36 -9.29
CA ILE A 113 -12.99 14.67 -8.22
C ILE A 113 -12.43 14.19 -6.88
N LYS A 114 -12.34 15.12 -5.93
CA LYS A 114 -11.87 14.83 -4.58
C LYS A 114 -12.96 14.23 -3.72
N CYS A 115 -12.57 13.34 -2.81
CA CYS A 115 -13.35 13.14 -1.61
C CYS A 115 -13.45 14.50 -0.87
N PRO A 116 -14.62 14.90 -0.37
CA PRO A 116 -14.72 16.13 0.42
C PRO A 116 -13.72 16.10 1.57
N ASN A 117 -12.89 17.15 1.69
CA ASN A 117 -11.78 17.25 2.65
C ASN A 117 -10.69 16.16 2.53
N GLY A 118 -10.63 15.44 1.41
CA GLY A 118 -9.65 14.39 1.12
C GLY A 118 -8.92 14.58 -0.20
N GLU A 119 -8.41 13.49 -0.76
CA GLU A 119 -7.70 13.44 -2.04
C GLU A 119 -8.63 13.16 -3.23
N SER A 120 -8.21 13.57 -4.42
CA SER A 120 -8.64 12.96 -5.69
C SER A 120 -7.78 11.73 -6.01
N ARG A 121 -8.26 10.88 -6.92
CA ARG A 121 -7.47 9.73 -7.38
C ARG A 121 -6.17 10.17 -8.06
N ASP A 122 -6.18 11.32 -8.73
CA ASP A 122 -5.00 11.86 -9.41
C ASP A 122 -3.96 12.39 -8.42
N GLU A 123 -4.40 13.04 -7.34
CA GLU A 123 -3.50 13.46 -6.25
C GLU A 123 -2.88 12.26 -5.54
N PHE A 124 -3.67 11.23 -5.24
CA PHE A 124 -3.19 9.97 -4.68
C PHE A 124 -2.14 9.32 -5.59
N ARG A 125 -2.45 9.21 -6.89
CA ARG A 125 -1.53 8.68 -7.92
C ARG A 125 -0.22 9.44 -7.95
N LYS A 126 -0.26 10.76 -7.94
CA LYS A 126 0.92 11.62 -7.94
C LYS A 126 1.78 11.39 -6.70
N ARG A 127 1.16 11.41 -5.52
CA ARG A 127 1.85 11.17 -4.23
C ARG A 127 2.53 9.81 -4.19
N ILE A 128 1.84 8.75 -4.60
CA ILE A 128 2.40 7.39 -4.64
C ILE A 128 3.56 7.30 -5.65
N LYS A 129 3.43 7.91 -6.83
CA LYS A 129 4.49 7.93 -7.85
C LYS A 129 5.75 8.62 -7.34
N GLU A 130 5.60 9.78 -6.73
CA GLU A 130 6.72 10.52 -6.14
C GLU A 130 7.40 9.68 -5.05
N GLY A 131 6.62 9.13 -4.10
CA GLY A 131 7.17 8.28 -3.03
C GLY A 131 7.91 7.07 -3.55
N PHE A 132 7.38 6.41 -4.59
CA PHE A 132 8.03 5.25 -5.18
C PHE A 132 9.34 5.61 -5.90
N THR A 133 9.35 6.73 -6.62
CA THR A 133 10.56 7.22 -7.29
C THR A 133 11.66 7.54 -6.28
N GLU A 134 11.35 8.31 -5.24
CA GLU A 134 12.30 8.64 -4.16
C GLU A 134 12.83 7.38 -3.45
N LEU A 135 11.97 6.38 -3.25
CA LEU A 135 12.37 5.11 -2.64
C LEU A 135 13.39 4.37 -3.50
N ILE A 136 13.18 4.29 -4.82
CA ILE A 136 14.13 3.62 -5.73
C ILE A 136 15.44 4.38 -5.82
N GLU A 137 15.41 5.71 -5.88
CA GLU A 137 16.62 6.55 -5.85
C GLU A 137 17.41 6.32 -4.56
N TYR A 138 16.74 6.26 -3.41
CA TYR A 138 17.35 5.93 -2.12
C TYR A 138 17.99 4.54 -2.14
N PHE A 139 17.30 3.52 -2.66
CA PHE A 139 17.84 2.15 -2.74
C PHE A 139 19.09 2.08 -3.61
N VAL A 140 19.10 2.80 -4.71
CA VAL A 140 20.29 2.88 -5.58
C VAL A 140 21.47 3.54 -4.86
N LYS A 141 21.22 4.68 -4.21
CA LYS A 141 22.22 5.45 -3.48
C LYS A 141 22.83 4.65 -2.33
N GLU A 142 22.02 3.98 -1.53
CA GLU A 142 22.45 3.20 -0.36
C GLU A 142 22.81 1.74 -0.69
N ASN A 143 22.80 1.37 -2.00
CA ASN A 143 23.07 0.00 -2.48
C ASN A 143 22.18 -1.08 -1.84
N ILE A 144 20.92 -0.76 -1.54
CA ILE A 144 19.92 -1.70 -1.01
C ILE A 144 19.46 -2.62 -2.13
N LYS A 145 19.49 -3.92 -1.90
CA LYS A 145 19.09 -4.94 -2.88
C LYS A 145 17.75 -5.59 -2.55
N THR A 146 17.40 -5.63 -1.28
CA THR A 146 16.15 -6.22 -0.82
C THR A 146 15.47 -5.29 0.18
N ALA A 147 14.19 -5.02 -0.02
CA ALA A 147 13.41 -4.19 0.89
C ALA A 147 12.01 -4.76 1.11
N LEU A 148 11.43 -4.50 2.28
CA LEU A 148 10.06 -4.87 2.59
C LEU A 148 9.33 -3.65 3.16
N GLY A 149 8.19 -3.34 2.54
CA GLY A 149 7.28 -2.30 3.01
C GLY A 149 5.93 -2.85 3.43
N VAL A 150 5.45 -2.43 4.59
CA VAL A 150 4.05 -2.65 4.98
C VAL A 150 3.27 -1.37 4.72
N THR A 151 2.28 -1.49 3.85
CA THR A 151 1.45 -0.37 3.42
C THR A 151 -0.01 -0.81 3.22
N HIS A 152 -0.72 -0.30 2.25
CA HIS A 152 -2.17 -0.42 2.11
C HIS A 152 -2.56 -1.01 0.76
N GLY A 153 -3.81 -1.49 0.68
CA GLY A 153 -4.33 -2.08 -0.54
C GLY A 153 -4.33 -1.11 -1.72
N GLY A 154 -4.83 0.11 -1.52
CA GLY A 154 -4.86 1.13 -2.56
C GLY A 154 -3.48 1.57 -2.99
N SER A 155 -2.54 1.78 -2.05
CA SER A 155 -1.17 2.19 -2.35
C SER A 155 -0.42 1.14 -3.17
N ILE A 156 -0.54 -0.15 -2.81
CA ILE A 156 0.05 -1.25 -3.59
C ILE A 156 -0.59 -1.33 -4.98
N GLY A 157 -1.92 -1.28 -5.03
CA GLY A 157 -2.64 -1.32 -6.29
C GLY A 157 -2.27 -0.19 -7.23
N MET A 158 -2.13 1.04 -6.70
CA MET A 158 -1.75 2.22 -7.48
C MET A 158 -0.33 2.10 -8.05
N ILE A 159 0.62 1.54 -7.30
CA ILE A 159 1.97 1.26 -7.80
C ILE A 159 1.90 0.30 -8.98
N LEU A 160 1.14 -0.79 -8.86
CA LEU A 160 1.07 -1.84 -9.89
C LEU A 160 0.31 -1.38 -11.13
N GLU A 161 -0.78 -0.62 -10.99
CA GLU A 161 -1.48 -0.01 -12.12
C GLU A 161 -0.57 0.93 -12.91
N MET A 162 0.18 1.80 -12.22
CA MET A 162 0.99 2.81 -12.90
C MET A 162 2.27 2.29 -13.53
N LEU A 163 2.92 1.32 -12.89
CA LEU A 163 4.31 0.98 -13.16
C LEU A 163 4.51 -0.44 -13.70
N TYR A 164 3.47 -1.26 -13.70
CA TYR A 164 3.56 -2.65 -14.16
C TYR A 164 2.54 -2.99 -15.24
N ASP A 165 1.23 -2.83 -14.97
CA ASP A 165 0.17 -3.18 -15.93
C ASP A 165 -1.05 -2.25 -15.74
N ASP A 166 -1.22 -1.30 -16.65
CA ASP A 166 -2.27 -0.29 -16.68
C ASP A 166 -3.63 -0.80 -17.18
N LYS A 167 -3.68 -2.00 -17.70
CA LYS A 167 -4.94 -2.65 -18.13
C LYS A 167 -5.78 -3.07 -16.93
N LYS A 168 -5.12 -3.34 -15.82
CA LYS A 168 -5.72 -3.76 -14.58
C LYS A 168 -5.79 -2.57 -13.61
N LYS A 169 -6.98 -2.24 -13.11
CA LYS A 169 -7.18 -1.08 -12.25
C LYS A 169 -6.63 -1.32 -10.84
N PHE A 170 -6.25 -0.24 -10.14
CA PHE A 170 -5.60 -0.34 -8.83
C PHE A 170 -6.38 -1.17 -7.81
N TYR A 171 -7.71 -1.12 -7.82
CA TYR A 171 -8.55 -1.90 -6.90
C TYR A 171 -8.53 -3.41 -7.22
N GLU A 172 -8.22 -3.82 -8.45
CA GLU A 172 -8.06 -5.22 -8.85
C GLU A 172 -6.71 -5.79 -8.42
N TRP A 173 -5.73 -4.91 -8.17
CA TRP A 173 -4.41 -5.26 -7.66
C TRP A 173 -4.32 -5.35 -6.14
N GLN A 174 -5.37 -4.94 -5.40
CA GLN A 174 -5.33 -4.95 -3.95
C GLN A 174 -5.18 -6.36 -3.39
N PRO A 175 -4.11 -6.68 -2.65
CA PRO A 175 -3.95 -7.99 -2.03
C PRO A 175 -4.88 -8.11 -0.82
N LYS A 176 -5.09 -9.33 -0.32
CA LYS A 176 -5.75 -9.52 0.97
C LYS A 176 -4.87 -9.00 2.11
N ASN A 177 -5.49 -8.72 3.26
CA ASN A 177 -4.75 -8.29 4.44
C ASN A 177 -3.69 -9.33 4.85
N GLY A 178 -2.46 -8.89 5.13
CA GLY A 178 -1.31 -9.76 5.39
C GLY A 178 -0.66 -10.38 4.16
N GLU A 179 -1.30 -10.36 3.00
CA GLU A 179 -0.72 -10.78 1.71
C GLU A 179 -0.08 -9.58 0.98
N GLY A 180 0.56 -9.84 -0.15
CA GLY A 180 1.22 -8.77 -0.91
C GLY A 180 1.82 -9.24 -2.22
N TYR A 181 2.85 -8.51 -2.66
CA TYR A 181 3.58 -8.80 -3.89
C TYR A 181 5.09 -8.65 -3.71
N GLU A 182 5.83 -9.55 -4.33
CA GLU A 182 7.25 -9.39 -4.64
C GLU A 182 7.38 -8.73 -6.00
N LEU A 183 8.09 -7.61 -6.05
CA LEU A 183 8.43 -6.90 -7.27
C LEU A 183 9.92 -7.06 -7.56
N THR A 184 10.25 -7.48 -8.77
CA THR A 184 11.62 -7.42 -9.28
C THR A 184 11.75 -6.12 -10.09
N ILE A 185 12.60 -5.22 -9.63
CA ILE A 185 12.80 -3.91 -10.22
C ILE A 185 14.19 -3.87 -10.84
N ILE A 186 14.24 -3.51 -12.12
CA ILE A 186 15.50 -3.34 -12.86
C ILE A 186 15.78 -1.84 -12.98
N VAL A 187 16.94 -1.44 -12.51
CA VAL A 187 17.40 -0.04 -12.59
C VAL A 187 18.55 0.07 -13.59
N SER A 188 18.40 0.98 -14.55
CA SER A 188 19.41 1.29 -15.55
C SER A 188 20.56 2.12 -14.97
N LYS A 189 21.64 2.30 -15.76
CA LYS A 189 22.75 3.17 -15.36
C LYS A 189 22.36 4.64 -15.20
N ASN A 190 21.28 5.08 -15.86
CA ASN A 190 20.75 6.43 -15.82
C ASN A 190 19.70 6.63 -14.73
N ALA A 191 19.61 5.72 -13.76
CA ALA A 191 18.61 5.70 -12.68
C ALA A 191 17.14 5.54 -13.14
N GLU A 192 16.89 5.29 -14.41
CA GLU A 192 15.56 4.87 -14.88
C GLU A 192 15.26 3.46 -14.38
N PHE A 193 14.04 3.21 -13.96
CA PHE A 193 13.65 1.91 -13.45
C PHE A 193 12.36 1.40 -14.13
N LYS A 194 12.21 0.07 -14.10
CA LYS A 194 10.96 -0.61 -14.47
C LYS A 194 10.71 -1.78 -13.52
N ILE A 195 9.45 -2.08 -13.29
CA ILE A 195 9.05 -3.33 -12.65
C ILE A 195 9.05 -4.40 -13.75
N ASP A 196 9.94 -5.37 -13.61
CA ASP A 196 10.15 -6.43 -14.62
C ASP A 196 9.27 -7.65 -14.34
N LYS A 197 9.06 -7.96 -13.06
CA LYS A 197 8.25 -9.09 -12.63
C LYS A 197 7.49 -8.78 -11.35
N VAL A 198 6.27 -9.31 -11.27
CA VAL A 198 5.42 -9.26 -10.08
C VAL A 198 4.98 -10.68 -9.72
N SER A 199 5.14 -11.08 -8.47
CA SER A 199 4.70 -12.36 -7.95
C SER A 199 3.91 -12.17 -6.67
N GLN A 200 2.78 -12.87 -6.52
CA GLN A 200 1.92 -12.74 -5.34
C GLN A 200 2.53 -13.47 -4.13
N ILE A 201 2.47 -12.83 -2.97
CA ILE A 201 2.80 -13.40 -1.65
C ILE A 201 1.48 -13.76 -0.97
N LYS A 202 1.22 -15.05 -0.79
CA LYS A 202 -0.02 -15.59 -0.21
C LYS A 202 0.21 -16.92 0.49
#